data_efa0f5e49819fa0972f25a6910bb4e87
#
_entry.id   efa0f5e49819fa0972f25a6910bb4e87
#
_cell.length_a   1.000
_cell.length_b   1.000
_cell.length_c   1.000
_cell.angle_alpha   90.00
_cell.angle_beta   90.00
_cell.angle_gamma   90.00
#
_symmetry.space_group_name_H-M   'P 1'
#
loop_
_entity.id
_entity.type
_entity.pdbx_description
1 polymer ?
#
loop_
_entity_poly.entity_id
_entity_poly.type
_entity_poly.pdbx_seq_one_letter_code
_entity_poly.pdbx_strand_id
1 'polypeptide(L)'
;MTGASGLLGACLVDRLRARGTPLRLLDVVPPPADAGAGGDFVRADTRDRRALADACRDVEVVYHLAAAQRMKPQFAGLDEDEIYAMNLAGVENVLAAALETGVRKVVHISSSGVYGIPRSVPVGEDHPQRPLGAYGRSKIAGEEMCRRALERGLDVTIFRPMSLFGPRMTGVFVLLFEWVRQGKAIYLLGAGRNRVQMTSAWDVADACLLAAERPASRGEILNLGAEEVPTVREQVEALVAHARARSRIVAIPAALLRNAARLLHLVGLSPIVPEHYLLADKTFILDVSRARTLLGWKPRYTNVTMTTEAFDWYTAHWERYQPRPGPVLRLLNALS
;
A
#
# COMPACT_ATOMS: atom_id res chain seq x y z
N MET A 1 -12.93 11.61 -1.25
CA MET A 1 -11.87 10.56 -1.13
C MET A 1 -12.12 9.48 -2.17
N THR A 2 -11.12 9.10 -2.97
CA THR A 2 -11.19 7.94 -3.89
C THR A 2 -10.45 6.76 -3.28
N GLY A 3 -10.87 5.52 -3.60
CA GLY A 3 -10.29 4.32 -2.97
C GLY A 3 -10.72 4.14 -1.52
N ALA A 4 -11.89 4.61 -1.17
CA ALA A 4 -12.40 4.69 0.20
C ALA A 4 -12.61 3.31 0.86
N SER A 5 -12.86 2.28 0.05
CA SER A 5 -13.09 0.91 0.53
C SER A 5 -11.80 0.09 0.71
N GLY A 6 -10.64 0.68 0.34
CA GLY A 6 -9.34 0.06 0.52
C GLY A 6 -8.84 0.10 1.97
N LEU A 7 -7.72 -0.60 2.24
CA LEU A 7 -7.06 -0.63 3.55
C LEU A 7 -6.79 0.77 4.11
N LEU A 8 -6.09 1.63 3.34
CA LEU A 8 -5.79 3.00 3.76
C LEU A 8 -7.06 3.86 3.81
N GLY A 9 -7.98 3.67 2.85
CA GLY A 9 -9.25 4.40 2.81
C GLY A 9 -10.05 4.22 4.09
N ALA A 10 -10.20 2.98 4.57
CA ALA A 10 -10.90 2.68 5.80
C ALA A 10 -10.26 3.39 7.02
N CYS A 11 -8.92 3.31 7.17
CA CYS A 11 -8.22 3.97 8.27
C CYS A 11 -8.39 5.50 8.22
N LEU A 12 -8.30 6.10 7.02
CA LEU A 12 -8.47 7.54 6.86
C LEU A 12 -9.92 8.00 7.09
N VAL A 13 -10.90 7.20 6.66
CA VAL A 13 -12.33 7.44 6.98
C VAL A 13 -12.55 7.49 8.48
N ASP A 14 -12.02 6.51 9.22
CA ASP A 14 -12.16 6.47 10.67
C ASP A 14 -11.53 7.71 11.35
N ARG A 15 -10.35 8.16 10.88
CA ARG A 15 -9.70 9.38 11.38
C ARG A 15 -10.50 10.65 11.10
N LEU A 16 -11.01 10.79 9.88
CA LEU A 16 -11.78 11.97 9.48
C LEU A 16 -13.13 12.03 10.19
N ARG A 17 -13.78 10.88 10.39
CA ARG A 17 -15.03 10.78 11.17
C ARG A 17 -14.83 11.16 12.62
N ALA A 18 -13.76 10.68 13.25
CA ALA A 18 -13.43 11.05 14.62
C ALA A 18 -13.26 12.57 14.82
N ARG A 19 -13.02 13.30 13.71
CA ARG A 19 -12.94 14.78 13.68
C ARG A 19 -14.25 15.47 13.28
N GLY A 20 -15.31 14.71 13.02
CA GLY A 20 -16.58 15.25 12.53
C GLY A 20 -16.50 15.85 11.12
N THR A 21 -15.51 15.46 10.30
CA THR A 21 -15.32 15.98 8.95
C THR A 21 -16.37 15.40 7.99
N PRO A 22 -17.12 16.24 7.23
CA PRO A 22 -18.01 15.77 6.18
C PRO A 22 -17.22 15.02 5.10
N LEU A 23 -17.73 13.84 4.66
CA LEU A 23 -17.02 12.96 3.75
C LEU A 23 -17.87 12.60 2.54
N ARG A 24 -17.26 12.70 1.37
CA ARG A 24 -17.73 12.05 0.14
C ARG A 24 -16.76 10.93 -0.23
N LEU A 25 -17.26 9.69 -0.26
CA LEU A 25 -16.49 8.48 -0.44
C LEU A 25 -16.74 7.91 -1.83
N LEU A 26 -15.70 7.68 -2.63
CA LEU A 26 -15.81 7.16 -3.99
C LEU A 26 -15.00 5.88 -4.12
N ASP A 27 -15.64 4.81 -4.57
CA ASP A 27 -15.00 3.54 -4.89
C ASP A 27 -15.91 2.73 -5.84
N VAL A 28 -15.34 1.73 -6.50
CA VAL A 28 -16.09 0.77 -7.36
C VAL A 28 -16.86 -0.26 -6.53
N VAL A 29 -16.44 -0.49 -5.28
CA VAL A 29 -17.10 -1.36 -4.31
C VAL A 29 -17.49 -0.55 -3.08
N PRO A 30 -18.63 -0.87 -2.43
CA PRO A 30 -19.02 -0.18 -1.20
C PRO A 30 -18.01 -0.45 -0.07
N PRO A 31 -17.86 0.49 0.88
CA PRO A 31 -17.09 0.26 2.08
C PRO A 31 -17.59 -0.99 2.82
N PRO A 32 -16.70 -1.76 3.47
CA PRO A 32 -17.11 -2.88 4.30
C PRO A 32 -18.11 -2.43 5.38
N ALA A 33 -19.08 -3.29 5.74
CA ALA A 33 -20.13 -2.95 6.70
C ALA A 33 -19.59 -2.56 8.09
N ASP A 34 -18.42 -3.10 8.46
CA ASP A 34 -17.68 -2.79 9.69
C ASP A 34 -16.81 -1.52 9.58
N ALA A 35 -16.76 -0.88 8.41
CA ALA A 35 -16.07 0.41 8.22
C ALA A 35 -16.91 1.63 8.67
N GLY A 36 -17.95 1.40 9.48
CA GLY A 36 -18.88 2.44 9.97
C GLY A 36 -19.76 3.03 8.86
N ALA A 37 -21.05 3.22 9.12
CA ALA A 37 -21.96 3.96 8.24
C ALA A 37 -21.71 5.47 8.41
N GLY A 38 -21.60 6.22 7.31
CA GLY A 38 -21.52 7.68 7.36
C GLY A 38 -20.62 8.27 6.26
N GLY A 39 -21.17 9.21 5.53
CA GLY A 39 -20.61 9.88 4.36
C GLY A 39 -21.39 9.52 3.10
N ASP A 40 -21.42 10.44 2.15
CA ASP A 40 -22.03 10.21 0.84
C ASP A 40 -21.17 9.20 0.06
N PHE A 41 -21.66 7.98 -0.11
CA PHE A 41 -20.98 7.00 -0.93
C PHE A 41 -21.40 7.13 -2.39
N VAL A 42 -20.42 7.39 -3.25
CA VAL A 42 -20.54 7.44 -4.72
C VAL A 42 -19.89 6.18 -5.30
N ARG A 43 -20.68 5.29 -5.84
CA ARG A 43 -20.17 4.13 -6.56
C ARG A 43 -19.75 4.56 -7.96
N ALA A 44 -18.44 4.75 -8.15
CA ALA A 44 -17.88 5.15 -9.43
C ALA A 44 -16.44 4.66 -9.59
N ASP A 45 -16.02 4.56 -10.85
CA ASP A 45 -14.63 4.33 -11.23
C ASP A 45 -13.92 5.68 -11.42
N THR A 46 -12.66 5.77 -11.03
CA THR A 46 -11.85 6.99 -11.25
C THR A 46 -11.61 7.31 -12.73
N ARG A 47 -11.92 6.39 -13.64
CA ARG A 47 -11.92 6.62 -15.08
C ARG A 47 -13.18 7.36 -15.57
N ASP A 48 -14.22 7.44 -14.75
CA ASP A 48 -15.42 8.23 -15.04
C ASP A 48 -15.20 9.69 -14.65
N ARG A 49 -14.79 10.48 -15.64
CA ARG A 49 -14.51 11.91 -15.47
C ARG A 49 -15.73 12.69 -14.97
N ARG A 50 -16.95 12.36 -15.46
CA ARG A 50 -18.17 13.05 -15.06
C ARG A 50 -18.51 12.78 -13.59
N ALA A 51 -18.47 11.52 -13.20
CA ALA A 51 -18.70 11.15 -11.79
C ALA A 51 -17.69 11.81 -10.85
N LEU A 52 -16.42 11.93 -11.26
CA LEU A 52 -15.41 12.64 -10.49
C LEU A 52 -15.65 14.13 -10.39
N ALA A 53 -16.01 14.80 -11.49
CA ALA A 53 -16.33 16.23 -11.48
C ALA A 53 -17.52 16.52 -10.55
N ASP A 54 -18.58 15.70 -10.64
CA ASP A 54 -19.74 15.81 -9.74
C ASP A 54 -19.36 15.54 -8.27
N ALA A 55 -18.50 14.53 -8.03
CA ALA A 55 -18.05 14.18 -6.69
C ALA A 55 -17.08 15.21 -6.06
N CYS A 56 -16.40 16.04 -6.86
CA CYS A 56 -15.49 17.07 -6.38
C CYS A 56 -16.18 18.41 -6.11
N ARG A 57 -17.46 18.61 -6.46
CA ARG A 57 -18.18 19.85 -6.15
C ARG A 57 -18.28 20.06 -4.64
N ASP A 58 -17.99 21.27 -4.20
CA ASP A 58 -18.02 21.70 -2.79
C ASP A 58 -17.07 20.90 -1.89
N VAL A 59 -15.98 20.35 -2.49
CA VAL A 59 -14.94 19.62 -1.78
C VAL A 59 -13.69 20.48 -1.65
N GLU A 60 -13.18 20.63 -0.42
CA GLU A 60 -11.95 21.37 -0.17
C GLU A 60 -10.68 20.53 -0.41
N VAL A 61 -10.71 19.26 0.03
CA VAL A 61 -9.55 18.38 -0.01
C VAL A 61 -9.90 17.05 -0.65
N VAL A 62 -9.13 16.64 -1.65
CA VAL A 62 -9.22 15.32 -2.27
C VAL A 62 -8.09 14.42 -1.79
N TYR A 63 -8.42 13.29 -1.18
CA TYR A 63 -7.48 12.20 -0.91
C TYR A 63 -7.60 11.17 -2.02
N HIS A 64 -6.60 11.09 -2.89
CA HIS A 64 -6.57 10.14 -4.00
C HIS A 64 -5.78 8.88 -3.63
N LEU A 65 -6.51 7.86 -3.15
CA LEU A 65 -5.97 6.59 -2.67
C LEU A 65 -6.24 5.44 -3.65
N ALA A 66 -7.12 5.65 -4.64
CA ALA A 66 -7.48 4.63 -5.61
C ALA A 66 -6.28 4.24 -6.47
N ALA A 67 -6.05 2.94 -6.59
CA ALA A 67 -5.08 2.38 -7.53
C ALA A 67 -5.40 0.92 -7.83
N ALA A 68 -5.27 0.53 -9.09
CA ALA A 68 -5.27 -0.85 -9.52
C ALA A 68 -3.92 -1.51 -9.20
N GLN A 69 -3.97 -2.70 -8.61
CA GLN A 69 -2.80 -3.54 -8.34
C GLN A 69 -3.17 -4.99 -8.66
N ARG A 70 -2.35 -5.67 -9.44
CA ARG A 70 -2.59 -7.06 -9.88
C ARG A 70 -2.83 -8.04 -8.72
N MET A 71 -2.27 -7.77 -7.56
CA MET A 71 -2.46 -8.61 -6.37
C MET A 71 -3.82 -8.46 -5.70
N LYS A 72 -4.60 -7.44 -6.04
CA LYS A 72 -5.98 -7.32 -5.55
C LYS A 72 -6.88 -8.21 -6.40
N PRO A 73 -7.79 -9.01 -5.79
CA PRO A 73 -8.62 -9.99 -6.51
C PRO A 73 -9.39 -9.41 -7.70
N GLN A 74 -9.89 -8.19 -7.58
CA GLN A 74 -10.67 -7.51 -8.64
C GLN A 74 -9.83 -7.13 -9.87
N PHE A 75 -8.49 -7.14 -9.76
CA PHE A 75 -7.56 -6.79 -10.84
C PHE A 75 -6.62 -7.94 -11.24
N ALA A 76 -6.83 -9.13 -10.68
CA ALA A 76 -5.94 -10.27 -10.89
C ALA A 76 -5.89 -10.77 -12.34
N GLY A 77 -6.93 -10.49 -13.13
CA GLY A 77 -7.02 -10.87 -14.55
C GLY A 77 -6.45 -9.82 -15.52
N LEU A 78 -6.06 -8.63 -15.01
CA LEU A 78 -5.55 -7.56 -15.85
C LEU A 78 -4.06 -7.78 -16.17
N ASP A 79 -3.67 -7.38 -17.38
CA ASP A 79 -2.26 -7.31 -17.75
C ASP A 79 -1.58 -6.03 -17.22
N GLU A 80 -0.27 -5.90 -17.48
CA GLU A 80 0.51 -4.76 -16.99
C GLU A 80 0.09 -3.44 -17.65
N ASP A 81 -0.26 -3.45 -18.93
CA ASP A 81 -0.61 -2.25 -19.67
C ASP A 81 -2.01 -1.76 -19.26
N GLU A 82 -2.94 -2.66 -18.99
CA GLU A 82 -4.26 -2.34 -18.45
C GLU A 82 -4.14 -1.70 -17.06
N ILE A 83 -3.31 -2.25 -16.16
CA ILE A 83 -3.07 -1.66 -14.83
C ILE A 83 -2.44 -0.28 -14.96
N TYR A 84 -1.46 -0.14 -15.86
CA TYR A 84 -0.82 1.15 -16.11
C TYR A 84 -1.83 2.18 -16.60
N ALA A 85 -2.61 1.85 -17.62
CA ALA A 85 -3.61 2.74 -18.20
C ALA A 85 -4.71 3.13 -17.20
N MET A 86 -5.21 2.17 -16.40
CA MET A 86 -6.22 2.45 -15.38
C MET A 86 -5.71 3.44 -14.33
N ASN A 87 -4.50 3.23 -13.82
CA ASN A 87 -3.93 4.11 -12.81
C ASN A 87 -3.70 5.51 -13.36
N LEU A 88 -3.24 5.60 -14.60
CA LEU A 88 -2.96 6.88 -15.25
C LEU A 88 -4.23 7.69 -15.45
N ALA A 89 -5.27 7.08 -16.06
CA ALA A 89 -6.56 7.71 -16.28
C ALA A 89 -7.20 8.17 -14.96
N GLY A 90 -7.04 7.36 -13.88
CA GLY A 90 -7.56 7.71 -12.57
C GLY A 90 -6.93 8.98 -12.01
N VAL A 91 -5.61 9.11 -12.08
CA VAL A 91 -4.88 10.31 -11.61
C VAL A 91 -5.25 11.52 -12.46
N GLU A 92 -5.21 11.38 -13.79
CA GLU A 92 -5.56 12.46 -14.73
C GLU A 92 -6.94 13.03 -14.44
N ASN A 93 -7.95 12.17 -14.34
CA ASN A 93 -9.33 12.60 -14.11
C ASN A 93 -9.53 13.25 -12.74
N VAL A 94 -8.88 12.73 -11.68
CA VAL A 94 -8.95 13.33 -10.35
C VAL A 94 -8.33 14.72 -10.33
N LEU A 95 -7.17 14.90 -10.95
CA LEU A 95 -6.50 16.21 -11.01
C LEU A 95 -7.30 17.20 -11.89
N ALA A 96 -7.86 16.73 -13.01
CA ALA A 96 -8.73 17.55 -13.86
C ALA A 96 -9.99 18.00 -13.10
N ALA A 97 -10.68 17.07 -12.44
CA ALA A 97 -11.86 17.40 -11.62
C ALA A 97 -11.53 18.38 -10.49
N ALA A 98 -10.40 18.19 -9.82
CA ALA A 98 -9.95 19.08 -8.75
C ALA A 98 -9.68 20.51 -9.25
N LEU A 99 -9.05 20.66 -10.41
CA LEU A 99 -8.82 21.96 -11.03
C LEU A 99 -10.12 22.62 -11.52
N GLU A 100 -11.02 21.84 -12.14
CA GLU A 100 -12.30 22.33 -12.67
C GLU A 100 -13.26 22.81 -11.58
N THR A 101 -13.23 22.17 -10.40
CA THR A 101 -14.15 22.48 -9.29
C THR A 101 -13.55 23.35 -8.20
N GLY A 102 -12.29 23.78 -8.35
CA GLY A 102 -11.64 24.66 -7.37
C GLY A 102 -11.25 23.97 -6.07
N VAL A 103 -11.00 22.66 -6.08
CA VAL A 103 -10.44 21.94 -4.93
C VAL A 103 -9.15 22.62 -4.47
N ARG A 104 -9.06 22.92 -3.16
CA ARG A 104 -7.92 23.61 -2.58
C ARG A 104 -6.67 22.72 -2.57
N LYS A 105 -6.83 21.43 -2.28
CA LYS A 105 -5.68 20.50 -2.11
C LYS A 105 -5.98 19.08 -2.52
N VAL A 106 -4.99 18.45 -3.14
CA VAL A 106 -4.99 17.00 -3.42
C VAL A 106 -3.85 16.34 -2.65
N VAL A 107 -4.16 15.29 -1.90
CA VAL A 107 -3.17 14.38 -1.30
C VAL A 107 -3.16 13.11 -2.12
N HIS A 108 -2.06 12.88 -2.85
CA HIS A 108 -1.89 11.74 -3.74
C HIS A 108 -1.02 10.64 -3.12
N ILE A 109 -1.50 9.40 -3.15
CA ILE A 109 -0.72 8.26 -2.67
C ILE A 109 0.01 7.60 -3.84
N SER A 110 1.31 7.83 -3.89
CA SER A 110 2.27 7.14 -4.74
C SER A 110 2.73 5.82 -4.07
N SER A 111 3.97 5.43 -4.21
CA SER A 111 4.54 4.19 -3.64
C SER A 111 6.05 4.20 -3.62
N SER A 112 6.69 3.52 -2.66
CA SER A 112 8.11 3.18 -2.72
C SER A 112 8.48 2.29 -3.92
N GLY A 113 7.50 1.69 -4.59
CA GLY A 113 7.68 0.92 -5.83
C GLY A 113 8.30 1.73 -6.98
N VAL A 114 8.28 3.06 -6.90
CA VAL A 114 8.96 3.95 -7.87
C VAL A 114 10.48 3.79 -7.87
N TYR A 115 11.08 3.41 -6.75
CA TYR A 115 12.53 3.27 -6.60
C TYR A 115 13.10 1.96 -7.17
N GLY A 116 12.27 0.89 -7.19
CA GLY A 116 12.73 -0.45 -7.57
C GLY A 116 13.73 -1.01 -6.55
N ILE A 117 14.83 -1.63 -7.04
CA ILE A 117 15.88 -2.15 -6.16
C ILE A 117 16.75 -1.00 -5.66
N PRO A 118 16.82 -0.74 -4.33
CA PRO A 118 17.60 0.35 -3.77
C PRO A 118 19.09 0.23 -4.08
N ARG A 119 19.73 1.35 -4.44
CA ARG A 119 21.19 1.46 -4.63
C ARG A 119 21.91 1.86 -3.34
N SER A 120 21.22 2.57 -2.48
CA SER A 120 21.67 3.00 -1.15
C SER A 120 20.52 2.91 -0.16
N VAL A 121 20.84 2.74 1.11
CA VAL A 121 19.87 2.66 2.22
C VAL A 121 20.42 3.53 3.34
N PRO A 122 19.60 4.43 3.92
CA PRO A 122 18.18 4.67 3.64
C PRO A 122 17.95 5.36 2.27
N VAL A 123 16.74 5.15 1.70
CA VAL A 123 16.32 5.69 0.40
C VAL A 123 15.63 7.04 0.61
N GLY A 124 16.27 8.13 0.18
CA GLY A 124 15.67 9.47 0.17
C GLY A 124 14.74 9.70 -1.02
N GLU A 125 14.00 10.80 -1.01
CA GLU A 125 13.04 11.14 -2.06
C GLU A 125 13.71 11.47 -3.41
N ASP A 126 14.97 11.84 -3.40
CA ASP A 126 15.84 12.12 -4.56
C ASP A 126 16.52 10.88 -5.17
N HIS A 127 16.35 9.71 -4.50
CA HIS A 127 16.90 8.44 -5.02
C HIS A 127 16.35 8.16 -6.44
N PRO A 128 17.21 7.67 -7.38
CA PRO A 128 16.78 7.36 -8.73
C PRO A 128 15.58 6.43 -8.81
N GLN A 129 14.60 6.82 -9.60
CA GLN A 129 13.38 6.03 -9.85
C GLN A 129 13.67 4.97 -10.93
N ARG A 130 13.57 3.68 -10.57
CA ARG A 130 13.81 2.52 -11.46
C ARG A 130 12.80 1.41 -11.16
N PRO A 131 11.53 1.62 -11.47
CA PRO A 131 10.45 0.70 -11.13
C PRO A 131 10.64 -0.65 -11.81
N LEU A 132 10.23 -1.72 -11.15
CA LEU A 132 10.37 -3.08 -11.65
C LEU A 132 9.18 -3.55 -12.51
N GLY A 133 8.03 -2.89 -12.42
CA GLY A 133 6.82 -3.26 -13.15
C GLY A 133 5.92 -2.08 -13.48
N ALA A 134 4.78 -2.36 -14.12
CA ALA A 134 3.82 -1.37 -14.59
C ALA A 134 3.25 -0.52 -13.46
N TYR A 135 3.01 -1.11 -12.29
CA TYR A 135 2.50 -0.38 -11.13
C TYR A 135 3.45 0.75 -10.72
N GLY A 136 4.74 0.49 -10.56
CA GLY A 136 5.73 1.51 -10.24
C GLY A 136 5.85 2.55 -11.34
N ARG A 137 5.82 2.14 -12.62
CA ARG A 137 5.80 3.07 -13.77
C ARG A 137 4.58 3.99 -13.73
N SER A 138 3.39 3.46 -13.44
CA SER A 138 2.17 4.27 -13.36
C SER A 138 2.21 5.28 -12.21
N LYS A 139 2.87 4.92 -11.09
CA LYS A 139 3.05 5.85 -9.96
C LYS A 139 3.98 7.01 -10.34
N ILE A 140 5.09 6.74 -11.04
CA ILE A 140 5.98 7.80 -11.55
C ILE A 140 5.24 8.76 -12.49
N ALA A 141 4.48 8.21 -13.45
CA ALA A 141 3.70 9.02 -14.37
C ALA A 141 2.61 9.84 -13.64
N GLY A 142 1.98 9.26 -12.61
CA GLY A 142 1.04 9.98 -11.75
C GLY A 142 1.68 11.12 -10.96
N GLU A 143 2.90 10.93 -10.42
CA GLU A 143 3.66 11.99 -9.76
C GLU A 143 3.99 13.15 -10.72
N GLU A 144 4.32 12.83 -11.98
CA GLU A 144 4.56 13.85 -13.01
C GLU A 144 3.28 14.64 -13.34
N MET A 145 2.13 13.98 -13.41
CA MET A 145 0.84 14.66 -13.57
C MET A 145 0.52 15.57 -12.38
N CYS A 146 0.82 15.13 -11.15
CA CYS A 146 0.68 15.94 -9.95
C CYS A 146 1.56 17.20 -10.00
N ARG A 147 2.80 17.09 -10.50
CA ARG A 147 3.70 18.23 -10.65
C ARG A 147 3.16 19.25 -11.66
N ARG A 148 2.65 18.79 -12.80
CA ARG A 148 1.99 19.67 -13.79
C ARG A 148 0.72 20.32 -13.24
N ALA A 149 -0.04 19.65 -12.39
CA ALA A 149 -1.19 20.24 -11.73
C ALA A 149 -0.79 21.32 -10.72
N LEU A 150 0.33 21.13 -10.01
CA LEU A 150 0.94 22.14 -9.13
C LEU A 150 1.34 23.42 -9.90
N GLU A 151 1.94 23.28 -11.09
CA GLU A 151 2.29 24.39 -11.99
C GLU A 151 1.05 25.18 -12.44
N ARG A 152 -0.10 24.52 -12.51
CA ARG A 152 -1.40 25.12 -12.80
C ARG A 152 -2.10 25.71 -11.58
N GLY A 153 -1.45 25.72 -10.41
CA GLY A 153 -1.92 26.34 -9.17
C GLY A 153 -2.57 25.39 -8.15
N LEU A 154 -2.83 24.12 -8.49
CA LEU A 154 -3.39 23.15 -7.56
C LEU A 154 -2.36 22.80 -6.47
N ASP A 155 -2.76 22.88 -5.19
CA ASP A 155 -1.89 22.39 -4.10
C ASP A 155 -1.91 20.85 -4.07
N VAL A 156 -0.76 20.22 -4.31
CA VAL A 156 -0.62 18.76 -4.31
C VAL A 156 0.48 18.33 -3.35
N THR A 157 0.19 17.33 -2.52
CA THR A 157 1.19 16.61 -1.72
C THR A 157 1.22 15.15 -2.14
N ILE A 158 2.40 14.58 -2.32
CA ILE A 158 2.60 13.20 -2.76
C ILE A 158 3.25 12.39 -1.65
N PHE A 159 2.67 11.27 -1.28
CA PHE A 159 3.28 10.31 -0.36
C PHE A 159 3.78 9.06 -1.08
N ARG A 160 4.98 8.62 -0.72
CA ARG A 160 5.56 7.33 -1.14
C ARG A 160 5.66 6.39 0.06
N PRO A 161 4.55 5.77 0.48
CA PRO A 161 4.60 4.80 1.56
C PRO A 161 5.34 3.53 1.13
N MET A 162 5.98 2.86 2.09
CA MET A 162 6.41 1.48 1.97
C MET A 162 5.18 0.54 2.03
N SER A 163 5.38 -0.78 1.98
CA SER A 163 4.28 -1.75 2.07
C SER A 163 3.34 -1.44 3.23
N LEU A 164 2.05 -1.26 2.91
CA LEU A 164 1.03 -0.90 3.90
C LEU A 164 0.59 -2.12 4.71
N PHE A 165 0.53 -1.97 6.03
CA PHE A 165 -0.02 -2.92 6.98
C PHE A 165 -1.17 -2.31 7.78
N GLY A 166 -2.13 -3.16 8.17
CA GLY A 166 -3.25 -2.73 9.00
C GLY A 166 -4.43 -3.71 8.95
N PRO A 167 -5.54 -3.36 9.60
CA PRO A 167 -6.77 -4.16 9.59
C PRO A 167 -7.31 -4.30 8.17
N ARG A 168 -7.98 -5.41 7.86
CA ARG A 168 -8.52 -5.75 6.52
C ARG A 168 -7.44 -5.94 5.44
N MET A 169 -6.21 -6.19 5.84
CA MET A 169 -5.11 -6.49 4.93
C MET A 169 -5.42 -7.71 4.06
N THR A 170 -5.00 -7.67 2.80
CA THR A 170 -5.12 -8.76 1.83
C THR A 170 -3.76 -9.04 1.18
N GLY A 171 -3.67 -10.09 0.38
CA GLY A 171 -2.46 -10.39 -0.40
C GLY A 171 -1.52 -11.39 0.28
N VAL A 172 -0.23 -11.35 -0.08
CA VAL A 172 0.75 -12.39 0.28
C VAL A 172 0.99 -12.52 1.80
N PHE A 173 0.85 -11.45 2.55
CA PHE A 173 1.07 -11.48 4.01
C PHE A 173 -0.03 -12.24 4.76
N VAL A 174 -1.24 -12.31 4.22
CA VAL A 174 -2.32 -13.12 4.78
C VAL A 174 -1.96 -14.61 4.79
N LEU A 175 -1.10 -15.05 3.87
CA LEU A 175 -0.57 -16.40 3.90
C LEU A 175 0.36 -16.65 5.06
N LEU A 176 1.25 -15.70 5.35
CA LEU A 176 2.09 -15.77 6.53
C LEU A 176 1.23 -15.89 7.79
N PHE A 177 0.18 -15.08 7.88
CA PHE A 177 -0.77 -15.14 9.00
C PHE A 177 -1.45 -16.50 9.11
N GLU A 178 -1.87 -17.07 7.97
CA GLU A 178 -2.51 -18.40 7.96
C GLU A 178 -1.53 -19.50 8.36
N TRP A 179 -0.28 -19.48 7.91
CA TRP A 179 0.73 -20.43 8.34
C TRP A 179 1.03 -20.33 9.83
N VAL A 180 1.15 -19.10 10.37
CA VAL A 180 1.33 -18.90 11.80
C VAL A 180 0.13 -19.43 12.58
N ARG A 181 -1.11 -19.08 12.17
CA ARG A 181 -2.33 -19.55 12.81
C ARG A 181 -2.46 -21.08 12.84
N GLN A 182 -2.01 -21.76 11.76
CA GLN A 182 -2.01 -23.21 11.65
C GLN A 182 -0.78 -23.89 12.26
N GLY A 183 0.20 -23.16 12.77
CA GLY A 183 1.45 -23.73 13.29
C GLY A 183 2.34 -24.36 12.22
N LYS A 184 2.17 -23.99 10.96
CA LYS A 184 2.92 -24.53 9.81
C LYS A 184 4.32 -23.96 9.72
N ALA A 185 5.20 -24.63 8.92
CA ALA A 185 6.52 -24.10 8.63
C ALA A 185 6.46 -22.80 7.83
N ILE A 186 7.28 -21.83 8.19
CA ILE A 186 7.41 -20.53 7.53
C ILE A 186 8.73 -20.51 6.77
N TYR A 187 8.66 -20.32 5.46
CA TYR A 187 9.83 -20.32 4.60
C TYR A 187 10.31 -18.90 4.33
N LEU A 188 11.55 -18.59 4.75
CA LEU A 188 12.20 -17.31 4.48
C LEU A 188 13.15 -17.42 3.29
N LEU A 189 13.18 -16.39 2.44
CA LEU A 189 14.20 -16.24 1.41
C LEU A 189 15.54 -15.87 2.07
N GLY A 190 16.53 -16.75 1.91
CA GLY A 190 17.81 -16.62 2.59
C GLY A 190 17.67 -16.79 4.11
N ALA A 191 18.61 -16.22 4.85
CA ALA A 191 18.61 -16.27 6.31
C ALA A 191 17.64 -15.28 6.97
N GLY A 192 16.95 -14.43 6.19
CA GLY A 192 16.07 -13.38 6.70
C GLY A 192 16.81 -12.24 7.41
N ARG A 193 18.11 -12.00 7.09
CA ARG A 193 18.93 -10.94 7.72
C ARG A 193 18.68 -9.55 7.11
N ASN A 194 18.05 -9.49 5.97
CA ASN A 194 17.66 -8.24 5.34
C ASN A 194 16.56 -7.54 6.16
N ARG A 195 16.51 -6.21 6.03
CA ARG A 195 15.52 -5.37 6.72
C ARG A 195 14.57 -4.78 5.68
N VAL A 196 13.28 -5.03 5.84
CA VAL A 196 12.25 -4.48 4.97
C VAL A 196 11.34 -3.62 5.83
N GLN A 197 11.39 -2.31 5.58
CA GLN A 197 10.52 -1.37 6.25
C GLN A 197 9.06 -1.60 5.81
N MET A 198 8.15 -1.37 6.72
CA MET A 198 6.70 -1.38 6.48
C MET A 198 6.09 -0.06 6.93
N THR A 199 4.85 0.18 6.59
CA THR A 199 4.14 1.40 6.97
C THR A 199 2.76 1.04 7.48
N SER A 200 2.39 1.53 8.67
CA SER A 200 1.02 1.39 9.16
C SER A 200 0.07 2.25 8.35
N ALA A 201 -1.07 1.68 7.92
CA ALA A 201 -2.12 2.45 7.26
C ALA A 201 -2.69 3.57 8.17
N TRP A 202 -2.66 3.38 9.48
CA TRP A 202 -3.01 4.42 10.45
C TRP A 202 -2.03 5.59 10.42
N ASP A 203 -0.72 5.31 10.37
CA ASP A 203 0.31 6.35 10.30
C ASP A 203 0.26 7.11 8.98
N VAL A 204 -0.06 6.45 7.86
CA VAL A 204 -0.28 7.12 6.57
C VAL A 204 -1.56 7.96 6.61
N ALA A 205 -2.63 7.48 7.24
CA ALA A 205 -3.84 8.26 7.42
C ALA A 205 -3.57 9.55 8.22
N ASP A 206 -2.79 9.45 9.31
CA ASP A 206 -2.38 10.62 10.09
C ASP A 206 -1.50 11.58 9.26
N ALA A 207 -0.58 11.07 8.41
CA ALA A 207 0.18 11.89 7.48
C ALA A 207 -0.72 12.62 6.46
N CYS A 208 -1.77 11.96 5.95
CA CYS A 208 -2.75 12.57 5.05
C CYS A 208 -3.46 13.75 5.71
N LEU A 209 -3.86 13.62 6.98
CA LEU A 209 -4.49 14.70 7.73
C LEU A 209 -3.53 15.88 7.93
N LEU A 210 -2.30 15.59 8.34
CA LEU A 210 -1.27 16.63 8.52
C LEU A 210 -0.99 17.37 7.20
N ALA A 211 -0.91 16.65 6.07
CA ALA A 211 -0.69 17.27 4.76
C ALA A 211 -1.84 18.20 4.36
N ALA A 212 -3.10 17.86 4.69
CA ALA A 212 -4.24 18.70 4.40
C ALA A 212 -4.22 20.04 5.17
N GLU A 213 -3.60 20.04 6.34
CA GLU A 213 -3.55 21.18 7.29
C GLU A 213 -2.26 22.01 7.18
N ARG A 214 -1.16 21.42 6.72
CA ARG A 214 0.17 22.05 6.73
C ARG A 214 0.53 22.67 5.36
N PRO A 215 0.65 24.02 5.27
CA PRO A 215 1.09 24.66 4.01
C PRO A 215 2.47 24.19 3.53
N ALA A 216 3.37 23.83 4.46
CA ALA A 216 4.71 23.31 4.14
C ALA A 216 4.70 22.00 3.35
N SER A 217 3.55 21.34 3.20
CA SER A 217 3.40 20.12 2.40
C SER A 217 3.15 20.39 0.91
N ARG A 218 2.92 21.66 0.52
CA ARG A 218 2.61 22.03 -0.87
C ARG A 218 3.75 21.67 -1.81
N GLY A 219 3.44 20.87 -2.84
CA GLY A 219 4.40 20.45 -3.85
C GLY A 219 5.40 19.39 -3.37
N GLU A 220 5.27 18.93 -2.12
CA GLU A 220 6.22 18.01 -1.53
C GLU A 220 5.95 16.56 -1.92
N ILE A 221 7.05 15.82 -2.09
CA ILE A 221 7.06 14.36 -2.18
C ILE A 221 7.70 13.87 -0.88
N LEU A 222 7.01 12.98 -0.17
CA LEU A 222 7.42 12.55 1.16
C LEU A 222 7.36 11.03 1.30
N ASN A 223 8.46 10.43 1.73
CA ASN A 223 8.53 9.02 2.09
C ASN A 223 7.85 8.76 3.43
N LEU A 224 7.14 7.62 3.54
CA LEU A 224 6.51 7.18 4.79
C LEU A 224 6.89 5.73 5.11
N GLY A 225 7.31 5.48 6.34
CA GLY A 225 7.70 4.15 6.82
C GLY A 225 7.92 4.13 8.34
N ALA A 226 7.97 2.96 8.93
CA ALA A 226 8.29 2.79 10.34
C ALA A 226 9.75 3.17 10.64
N GLU A 227 10.04 3.66 11.83
CA GLU A 227 11.42 3.98 12.25
C GLU A 227 12.18 2.74 12.74
N GLU A 228 11.49 1.86 13.46
CA GLU A 228 12.06 0.62 13.95
C GLU A 228 11.84 -0.51 12.95
N VAL A 229 12.92 -0.93 12.30
CA VAL A 229 12.91 -1.94 11.24
C VAL A 229 13.83 -3.10 11.65
N PRO A 230 13.29 -4.15 12.28
CA PRO A 230 14.03 -5.38 12.56
C PRO A 230 14.33 -6.14 11.26
N THR A 231 15.18 -7.16 11.35
CA THR A 231 15.34 -8.11 10.24
C THR A 231 14.03 -8.86 9.97
N VAL A 232 13.87 -9.34 8.73
CA VAL A 232 12.69 -10.14 8.36
C VAL A 232 12.53 -11.36 9.29
N ARG A 233 13.67 -11.98 9.70
CA ARG A 233 13.65 -13.11 10.65
C ARG A 233 13.12 -12.68 12.01
N GLU A 234 13.68 -11.63 12.61
CA GLU A 234 13.24 -11.12 13.92
C GLU A 234 11.76 -10.74 13.91
N GLN A 235 11.28 -10.14 12.81
CA GLN A 235 9.87 -9.79 12.66
C GLN A 235 8.97 -11.03 12.63
N VAL A 236 9.36 -12.08 11.89
CA VAL A 236 8.59 -13.32 11.84
C VAL A 236 8.66 -14.06 13.19
N GLU A 237 9.82 -14.08 13.85
CA GLU A 237 9.99 -14.65 15.19
C GLU A 237 9.09 -13.94 16.21
N ALA A 238 9.03 -12.61 16.17
CA ALA A 238 8.14 -11.82 17.03
C ALA A 238 6.65 -12.15 16.77
N LEU A 239 6.25 -12.31 15.51
CA LEU A 239 4.88 -12.70 15.15
C LEU A 239 4.54 -14.11 15.65
N VAL A 240 5.44 -15.08 15.47
CA VAL A 240 5.25 -16.47 15.94
C VAL A 240 5.14 -16.50 17.48
N ALA A 241 5.98 -15.74 18.19
CA ALA A 241 5.94 -15.61 19.63
C ALA A 241 4.63 -14.96 20.11
N HIS A 242 4.19 -13.86 19.48
CA HIS A 242 2.93 -13.17 19.76
C HIS A 242 1.73 -14.12 19.60
N ALA A 243 1.68 -14.86 18.50
CA ALA A 243 0.63 -15.83 18.21
C ALA A 243 0.70 -17.09 19.08
N ARG A 244 1.75 -17.28 19.88
CA ARG A 244 2.06 -18.52 20.62
C ARG A 244 2.02 -19.75 19.71
N ALA A 245 2.42 -19.59 18.44
CA ALA A 245 2.35 -20.62 17.43
C ALA A 245 3.54 -21.60 17.53
N ARG A 246 3.35 -22.83 17.03
CA ARG A 246 4.40 -23.85 16.95
C ARG A 246 5.17 -23.81 15.60
N SER A 247 5.00 -22.76 14.85
CA SER A 247 5.60 -22.59 13.52
C SER A 247 7.13 -22.61 13.58
N ARG A 248 7.76 -23.37 12.69
CA ARG A 248 9.22 -23.41 12.49
C ARG A 248 9.62 -22.48 11.36
N ILE A 249 10.67 -21.70 11.55
CA ILE A 249 11.19 -20.82 10.52
C ILE A 249 12.33 -21.51 9.78
N VAL A 250 12.12 -21.76 8.48
CA VAL A 250 13.03 -22.49 7.60
C VAL A 250 13.63 -21.52 6.59
N ALA A 251 14.96 -21.42 6.55
CA ALA A 251 15.67 -20.63 5.55
C ALA A 251 15.83 -21.41 4.24
N ILE A 252 15.39 -20.83 3.12
CA ILE A 252 15.61 -21.37 1.79
C ILE A 252 16.65 -20.51 1.06
N PRO A 253 17.69 -21.09 0.42
CA PRO A 253 18.66 -20.31 -0.34
C PRO A 253 17.95 -19.41 -1.36
N ALA A 254 18.19 -18.09 -1.28
CA ALA A 254 17.49 -17.10 -2.11
C ALA A 254 17.69 -17.33 -3.62
N ALA A 255 18.86 -17.86 -4.02
CA ALA A 255 19.14 -18.20 -5.43
C ALA A 255 18.22 -19.31 -5.95
N LEU A 256 17.96 -20.35 -5.14
CA LEU A 256 17.09 -21.46 -5.51
C LEU A 256 15.65 -20.97 -5.74
N LEU A 257 15.13 -20.18 -4.79
CA LEU A 257 13.75 -19.72 -4.88
C LEU A 257 13.55 -18.67 -5.99
N ARG A 258 14.53 -17.77 -6.22
CA ARG A 258 14.48 -16.82 -7.34
C ARG A 258 14.47 -17.53 -8.69
N ASN A 259 15.30 -18.56 -8.87
CA ASN A 259 15.34 -19.31 -10.13
C ASN A 259 14.04 -20.08 -10.34
N ALA A 260 13.50 -20.71 -9.31
CA ALA A 260 12.20 -21.38 -9.37
C ALA A 260 11.07 -20.37 -9.69
N ALA A 261 11.04 -19.20 -9.03
CA ALA A 261 10.06 -18.17 -9.31
C ALA A 261 10.15 -17.60 -10.73
N ARG A 262 11.37 -17.41 -11.25
CA ARG A 262 11.60 -17.00 -12.65
C ARG A 262 11.08 -18.04 -13.63
N LEU A 263 11.36 -19.32 -13.40
CA LEU A 263 10.90 -20.40 -14.26
C LEU A 263 9.37 -20.48 -14.26
N LEU A 264 8.74 -20.42 -13.10
CA LEU A 264 7.29 -20.40 -12.96
C LEU A 264 6.66 -19.15 -13.63
N HIS A 265 7.35 -18.01 -13.58
CA HIS A 265 6.90 -16.79 -14.24
C HIS A 265 6.93 -16.93 -15.77
N LEU A 266 8.00 -17.50 -16.33
CA LEU A 266 8.14 -17.74 -17.77
C LEU A 266 7.05 -18.65 -18.34
N VAL A 267 6.55 -19.59 -17.54
CA VAL A 267 5.44 -20.50 -17.96
C VAL A 267 4.07 -20.02 -17.50
N GLY A 268 3.96 -18.76 -17.03
CA GLY A 268 2.68 -18.16 -16.61
C GLY A 268 2.07 -18.72 -15.31
N LEU A 269 2.82 -19.53 -14.57
CA LEU A 269 2.35 -20.20 -13.34
C LEU A 269 2.79 -19.52 -12.05
N SER A 270 3.53 -18.39 -12.11
CA SER A 270 3.97 -17.69 -10.90
C SER A 270 2.82 -16.95 -10.22
N PRO A 271 2.53 -17.22 -8.94
CA PRO A 271 1.53 -16.49 -8.18
C PRO A 271 2.08 -15.13 -7.66
N ILE A 272 3.38 -14.89 -7.83
CA ILE A 272 4.10 -13.76 -7.26
C ILE A 272 4.66 -12.94 -8.42
N VAL A 273 4.40 -11.62 -8.41
CA VAL A 273 4.96 -10.70 -9.40
C VAL A 273 6.47 -10.50 -9.18
N PRO A 274 7.24 -10.18 -10.25
CA PRO A 274 8.69 -10.02 -10.17
C PRO A 274 9.18 -9.11 -9.06
N GLU A 275 8.47 -8.03 -8.78
CA GLU A 275 8.81 -7.07 -7.73
C GLU A 275 8.98 -7.73 -6.36
N HIS A 276 8.13 -8.70 -6.03
CA HIS A 276 8.15 -9.34 -4.70
C HIS A 276 9.36 -10.27 -4.51
N TYR A 277 9.67 -11.13 -5.49
CA TYR A 277 10.78 -12.05 -5.33
C TYR A 277 12.16 -11.43 -5.61
N LEU A 278 12.21 -10.33 -6.39
CA LEU A 278 13.45 -9.59 -6.62
C LEU A 278 13.85 -8.72 -5.42
N LEU A 279 12.87 -8.25 -4.65
CA LEU A 279 13.10 -7.41 -3.46
C LEU A 279 13.17 -8.22 -2.16
N ALA A 280 12.71 -9.45 -2.13
CA ALA A 280 12.49 -10.21 -0.90
C ALA A 280 13.76 -10.48 -0.08
N ASP A 281 14.96 -10.50 -0.70
CA ASP A 281 16.25 -10.66 -0.02
C ASP A 281 17.03 -9.34 0.12
N LYS A 282 16.43 -8.20 -0.26
CA LYS A 282 17.08 -6.89 -0.21
C LYS A 282 16.67 -6.13 1.06
N THR A 283 17.60 -5.35 1.58
CA THR A 283 17.27 -4.34 2.59
C THR A 283 16.65 -3.15 1.88
N PHE A 284 15.47 -2.71 2.36
CA PHE A 284 14.76 -1.56 1.82
C PHE A 284 14.19 -0.73 2.97
N ILE A 285 14.81 0.40 3.24
CA ILE A 285 14.43 1.35 4.29
C ILE A 285 14.40 2.73 3.67
N LEU A 286 13.28 3.43 3.82
CA LEU A 286 13.10 4.81 3.37
C LEU A 286 13.64 5.78 4.43
N ASP A 287 14.21 6.89 3.99
CA ASP A 287 14.42 8.05 4.84
C ASP A 287 13.09 8.80 4.98
N VAL A 288 12.62 8.94 6.21
CA VAL A 288 11.36 9.62 6.52
C VAL A 288 11.58 10.98 7.21
N SER A 289 12.82 11.45 7.27
CA SER A 289 13.20 12.69 7.96
C SER A 289 12.48 13.91 7.40
N ARG A 290 12.24 13.95 6.08
CA ARG A 290 11.54 15.05 5.41
C ARG A 290 10.08 15.14 5.85
N ALA A 291 9.36 14.03 5.92
CA ALA A 291 7.98 14.01 6.44
C ALA A 291 7.93 14.44 7.90
N ARG A 292 8.91 14.03 8.71
CA ARG A 292 9.03 14.46 10.10
C ARG A 292 9.23 15.97 10.21
N THR A 293 10.15 16.52 9.43
CA THR A 293 10.51 17.95 9.51
C THR A 293 9.38 18.85 9.01
N LEU A 294 8.77 18.53 7.85
CA LEU A 294 7.80 19.39 7.21
C LEU A 294 6.38 19.26 7.80
N LEU A 295 6.00 18.06 8.21
CA LEU A 295 4.67 17.80 8.73
C LEU A 295 4.62 17.69 10.25
N GLY A 296 5.76 17.50 10.93
CA GLY A 296 5.79 17.06 12.32
C GLY A 296 5.30 15.60 12.48
N TRP A 297 5.25 14.85 11.37
CA TRP A 297 4.77 13.47 11.37
C TRP A 297 5.74 12.55 12.08
N LYS A 298 5.20 11.64 12.90
CA LYS A 298 5.96 10.56 13.54
C LYS A 298 5.16 9.27 13.41
N PRO A 299 5.77 8.18 12.90
CA PRO A 299 5.12 6.88 12.91
C PRO A 299 4.96 6.39 14.35
N ARG A 300 3.78 5.85 14.66
CA ARG A 300 3.47 5.29 15.98
C ARG A 300 3.67 3.78 16.04
N TYR A 301 3.66 3.16 14.87
CA TYR A 301 3.78 1.71 14.76
C TYR A 301 5.19 1.32 14.31
N THR A 302 5.76 0.32 14.98
CA THR A 302 6.95 -0.39 14.52
C THR A 302 6.55 -1.49 13.53
N ASN A 303 7.50 -2.06 12.80
CA ASN A 303 7.22 -3.23 11.95
C ASN A 303 6.56 -4.37 12.76
N VAL A 304 7.00 -4.60 13.98
CA VAL A 304 6.45 -5.67 14.84
C VAL A 304 5.01 -5.35 15.25
N THR A 305 4.77 -4.16 15.81
CA THR A 305 3.44 -3.82 16.32
C THR A 305 2.38 -3.77 15.23
N MET A 306 2.69 -3.24 14.03
CA MET A 306 1.71 -3.26 12.94
C MET A 306 1.43 -4.66 12.39
N THR A 307 2.44 -5.55 12.42
CA THR A 307 2.27 -6.93 11.95
C THR A 307 1.44 -7.76 12.93
N THR A 308 1.68 -7.60 14.23
CA THR A 308 0.91 -8.30 15.28
C THR A 308 -0.52 -7.80 15.33
N GLU A 309 -0.77 -6.48 15.24
CA GLU A 309 -2.13 -5.93 15.16
C GLU A 309 -2.89 -6.43 13.94
N ALA A 310 -2.24 -6.46 12.77
CA ALA A 310 -2.85 -6.98 11.56
C ALA A 310 -3.18 -8.49 11.67
N PHE A 311 -2.32 -9.25 12.34
CA PHE A 311 -2.54 -10.67 12.63
C PHE A 311 -3.72 -10.89 13.60
N ASP A 312 -3.80 -10.11 14.68
CA ASP A 312 -4.89 -10.17 15.64
C ASP A 312 -6.23 -9.85 14.97
N TRP A 313 -6.22 -8.80 14.14
CA TRP A 313 -7.41 -8.48 13.35
C TRP A 313 -7.78 -9.61 12.38
N TYR A 314 -6.82 -10.19 11.67
CA TYR A 314 -7.02 -11.31 10.76
C TYR A 314 -7.62 -12.53 11.47
N THR A 315 -7.10 -12.90 12.63
CA THR A 315 -7.59 -14.05 13.40
C THR A 315 -8.98 -13.83 13.95
N ALA A 316 -9.31 -12.63 14.42
CA ALA A 316 -10.64 -12.25 14.88
C ALA A 316 -11.71 -12.28 13.76
N HIS A 317 -11.29 -12.09 12.50
CA HIS A 317 -12.18 -12.03 11.33
C HIS A 317 -11.91 -13.16 10.32
N TRP A 318 -11.20 -14.21 10.74
CA TRP A 318 -10.68 -15.27 9.89
C TRP A 318 -11.73 -15.88 8.96
N GLU A 319 -12.94 -16.18 9.44
CA GLU A 319 -14.01 -16.80 8.63
C GLU A 319 -14.34 -15.98 7.38
N ARG A 320 -14.26 -14.65 7.48
CA ARG A 320 -14.59 -13.72 6.40
C ARG A 320 -13.43 -13.48 5.43
N TYR A 321 -12.20 -13.56 5.94
CA TYR A 321 -10.98 -13.15 5.20
C TYR A 321 -10.05 -14.30 4.85
N GLN A 322 -10.56 -15.54 4.88
CA GLN A 322 -9.77 -16.72 4.48
C GLN A 322 -9.11 -16.54 3.11
N PRO A 323 -7.80 -16.77 2.98
CA PRO A 323 -7.15 -16.76 1.69
C PRO A 323 -7.77 -17.88 0.82
N ARG A 324 -8.21 -17.53 -0.38
CA ARG A 324 -8.57 -18.53 -1.39
C ARG A 324 -7.31 -18.99 -2.10
N PRO A 325 -6.76 -20.17 -1.77
CA PRO A 325 -5.49 -20.58 -2.32
C PRO A 325 -5.64 -20.91 -3.82
N GLY A 326 -4.89 -20.17 -4.66
CA GLY A 326 -4.64 -20.58 -6.03
C GLY A 326 -3.83 -21.90 -6.08
N PRO A 327 -3.66 -22.52 -7.27
CA PRO A 327 -3.02 -23.85 -7.40
C PRO A 327 -1.64 -23.96 -6.75
N VAL A 328 -0.79 -22.94 -6.90
CA VAL A 328 0.57 -22.92 -6.32
C VAL A 328 0.52 -22.77 -4.80
N LEU A 329 -0.45 -22.04 -4.29
CA LEU A 329 -0.66 -21.88 -2.87
C LEU A 329 -1.14 -23.18 -2.21
N ARG A 330 -1.97 -23.95 -2.91
CA ARG A 330 -2.37 -25.30 -2.47
C ARG A 330 -1.15 -26.22 -2.39
N LEU A 331 -0.23 -26.10 -3.37
CA LEU A 331 1.01 -26.87 -3.36
C LEU A 331 1.91 -26.47 -2.19
N LEU A 332 2.11 -25.17 -1.94
CA LEU A 332 2.91 -24.69 -0.81
C LEU A 332 2.26 -25.05 0.54
N ASN A 333 0.94 -25.03 0.63
CA ASN A 333 0.22 -25.48 1.81
C ASN A 333 0.31 -27.00 2.04
N ALA A 334 0.53 -27.79 1.00
CA ALA A 334 0.72 -29.23 1.10
C ALA A 334 2.17 -29.62 1.50
N LEU A 335 3.14 -28.72 1.28
CA LEU A 335 4.56 -28.88 1.63
C LEU A 335 4.92 -28.30 3.01
N SER A 336 4.06 -27.49 3.59
CA SER A 336 4.21 -26.86 4.91
C SER A 336 3.39 -27.58 5.99
#